data_9f8f9b119319c97473238c297dae5a0b
#
_entry.id   9f8f9b119319c97473238c297dae5a0b
#
_cell.length_a   1.000
_cell.length_b   1.000
_cell.length_c   1.000
_cell.angle_alpha   90.00
_cell.angle_beta   90.00
_cell.angle_gamma   90.00
#
_symmetry.space_group_name_H-M   'P 1'
#
loop_
_entity.id
_entity.type
_entity.pdbx_description
1 polymer ?
#
loop_
_entity_poly.entity_id
_entity_poly.type
_entity_poly.pdbx_seq_one_letter_code
_entity_poly.pdbx_strand_id
1 'polypeptide(L)'
;MVQDEQRIINLLSEPLKIAGFDLIEVKVSTQNAKKTIQLYIDSPNGIRIDDCVTVNQITKNIFGKTNHQYKDYVLEVSSPGIFRKLKTPDHFKSSTGKRIKVHLEKKIEGLMTVTGDLQKCNEETICIQPDTNGSDIIIPYSFISRANLEPLLKF
;
A
#
# COMPACT_ATOMS: atom_id res chain seq x y z
N MET A 1 -1.25 -16.78 -20.21
CA MET A 1 -1.13 -15.66 -19.29
C MET A 1 0.26 -15.47 -18.71
N VAL A 2 0.98 -16.56 -18.39
CA VAL A 2 2.37 -16.46 -17.94
C VAL A 2 3.23 -15.72 -18.95
N GLN A 3 3.00 -15.92 -20.26
CA GLN A 3 3.73 -15.22 -21.31
C GLN A 3 3.44 -13.71 -21.32
N ASP A 4 2.20 -13.31 -21.06
CA ASP A 4 1.83 -11.90 -20.97
C ASP A 4 2.49 -11.24 -19.77
N GLU A 5 2.49 -11.91 -18.61
CA GLU A 5 3.12 -11.42 -17.42
C GLU A 5 4.62 -11.21 -17.62
N GLN A 6 5.30 -12.15 -18.25
CA GLN A 6 6.73 -12.04 -18.53
C GLN A 6 7.05 -10.90 -19.49
N ARG A 7 6.23 -10.70 -20.53
CA ARG A 7 6.38 -9.58 -21.46
C ARG A 7 6.26 -8.24 -20.76
N ILE A 8 5.27 -8.13 -19.89
CA ILE A 8 5.02 -6.90 -19.13
C ILE A 8 6.20 -6.63 -18.20
N ILE A 9 6.69 -7.65 -17.50
CA ILE A 9 7.88 -7.54 -16.65
C ILE A 9 9.06 -7.02 -17.46
N ASN A 10 9.31 -7.61 -18.63
CA ASN A 10 10.42 -7.20 -19.48
C ASN A 10 10.30 -5.78 -20.01
N LEU A 11 9.07 -5.31 -20.26
CA LEU A 11 8.81 -3.95 -20.73
C LEU A 11 8.96 -2.91 -19.63
N LEU A 12 8.53 -3.22 -18.42
CA LEU A 12 8.35 -2.23 -17.37
C LEU A 12 9.45 -2.23 -16.32
N SER A 13 10.18 -3.33 -16.12
CA SER A 13 11.15 -3.45 -15.02
C SER A 13 12.20 -2.36 -15.05
N GLU A 14 12.80 -2.10 -16.19
CA GLU A 14 13.87 -1.10 -16.29
C GLU A 14 13.35 0.33 -16.22
N PRO A 15 12.31 0.73 -16.99
CA PRO A 15 11.75 2.07 -16.84
C PRO A 15 11.28 2.39 -15.42
N LEU A 16 10.68 1.44 -14.73
CA LEU A 16 10.25 1.63 -13.34
C LEU A 16 11.44 1.74 -12.39
N LYS A 17 12.47 0.94 -12.61
CA LYS A 17 13.69 0.99 -11.81
C LYS A 17 14.39 2.35 -11.95
N ILE A 18 14.46 2.88 -13.16
CA ILE A 18 15.00 4.22 -13.41
C ILE A 18 14.22 5.28 -12.64
N ALA A 19 12.91 5.10 -12.52
CA ALA A 19 12.05 6.02 -11.77
C ALA A 19 12.10 5.80 -10.24
N GLY A 20 12.83 4.79 -9.77
CA GLY A 20 13.00 4.52 -8.35
C GLY A 20 12.12 3.41 -7.79
N PHE A 21 11.49 2.61 -8.66
CA PHE A 21 10.54 1.56 -8.25
C PHE A 21 11.02 0.18 -8.69
N ASP A 22 10.84 -0.79 -7.79
CA ASP A 22 11.08 -2.20 -8.10
C ASP A 22 9.75 -2.85 -8.48
N LEU A 23 9.69 -3.48 -9.65
CA LEU A 23 8.54 -4.27 -10.07
C LEU A 23 8.67 -5.67 -9.48
N ILE A 24 7.83 -5.98 -8.49
CA ILE A 24 7.92 -7.23 -7.73
C ILE A 24 7.17 -8.35 -8.43
N GLU A 25 5.96 -8.07 -8.90
CA GLU A 25 5.09 -9.08 -9.48
C GLU A 25 4.11 -8.44 -10.45
N VAL A 26 3.75 -9.18 -11.48
CA VAL A 26 2.70 -8.80 -12.42
C VAL A 26 1.69 -9.94 -12.46
N LYS A 27 0.41 -9.62 -12.30
CA LYS A 27 -0.68 -10.57 -12.48
C LYS A 27 -1.60 -10.08 -13.58
N VAL A 28 -1.91 -10.96 -14.52
CA VAL A 28 -2.85 -10.69 -15.61
C VAL A 28 -4.05 -11.62 -15.44
N SER A 29 -5.22 -11.04 -15.40
CA SER A 29 -6.47 -11.80 -15.33
C SER A 29 -7.46 -11.26 -16.34
N THR A 30 -8.46 -12.08 -16.70
CA THR A 30 -9.52 -11.67 -17.62
C THR A 30 -10.87 -11.84 -16.90
N GLN A 31 -11.61 -10.75 -16.81
CA GLN A 31 -12.95 -10.73 -16.23
C GLN A 31 -13.88 -9.99 -17.18
N ASN A 32 -15.00 -10.62 -17.53
CA ASN A 32 -16.03 -10.01 -18.41
C ASN A 32 -15.44 -9.47 -19.72
N ALA A 33 -14.58 -10.26 -20.36
CA ALA A 33 -13.87 -9.93 -21.60
C ALA A 33 -12.88 -8.75 -21.48
N LYS A 34 -12.63 -8.24 -20.27
CA LYS A 34 -11.62 -7.21 -20.03
C LYS A 34 -10.38 -7.80 -19.34
N LYS A 35 -9.21 -7.41 -19.83
CA LYS A 35 -7.95 -7.73 -19.17
C LYS A 35 -7.73 -6.79 -18.01
N THR A 36 -7.40 -7.36 -16.86
CA THR A 36 -6.92 -6.62 -15.70
C THR A 36 -5.46 -6.94 -15.49
N ILE A 37 -4.63 -5.91 -15.47
CA ILE A 37 -3.19 -6.01 -15.24
C ILE A 37 -2.92 -5.42 -13.87
N GLN A 38 -2.42 -6.24 -12.96
CA GLN A 38 -2.04 -5.82 -11.61
C GLN A 38 -0.53 -5.75 -11.49
N LEU A 39 -0.02 -4.59 -11.16
CA LEU A 39 1.40 -4.35 -10.94
C LEU A 39 1.65 -4.21 -9.44
N TYR A 40 2.56 -5.00 -8.91
CA TYR A 40 3.00 -4.91 -7.53
C TYR A 40 4.39 -4.29 -7.51
N ILE A 41 4.50 -3.14 -6.89
CA ILE A 41 5.74 -2.36 -6.84
C ILE A 41 6.20 -2.14 -5.41
N ASP A 42 7.49 -1.89 -5.25
CA ASP A 42 8.07 -1.47 -3.99
C ASP A 42 9.20 -0.47 -4.23
N SER A 43 9.69 0.12 -3.16
CA SER A 43 10.80 1.06 -3.20
C SER A 43 11.52 1.01 -1.85
N PRO A 44 12.85 1.27 -1.82
CA PRO A 44 13.59 1.26 -0.56
C PRO A 44 13.02 2.18 0.52
N ASN A 45 12.39 3.27 0.12
CA ASN A 45 11.80 4.24 1.04
C ASN A 45 10.29 4.05 1.23
N GLY A 46 9.75 2.91 0.77
CA GLY A 46 8.32 2.65 0.81
C GLY A 46 7.59 3.29 -0.37
N ILE A 47 6.32 2.97 -0.50
CA ILE A 47 5.47 3.45 -1.59
C ILE A 47 4.38 4.34 -1.03
N ARG A 48 4.16 5.47 -1.68
CA ARG A 48 3.06 6.39 -1.41
C ARG A 48 2.01 6.26 -2.51
N ILE A 49 0.81 6.78 -2.26
CA ILE A 49 -0.27 6.79 -3.24
C ILE A 49 0.16 7.54 -4.51
N ASP A 50 0.85 8.65 -4.38
CA ASP A 50 1.37 9.41 -5.51
C ASP A 50 2.32 8.59 -6.37
N ASP A 51 3.08 7.69 -5.75
CA ASP A 51 3.98 6.78 -6.48
C ASP A 51 3.17 5.82 -7.36
N CYS A 52 2.04 5.34 -6.87
CA CYS A 52 1.14 4.49 -7.67
C CYS A 52 0.59 5.24 -8.88
N VAL A 53 0.24 6.51 -8.73
CA VAL A 53 -0.19 7.36 -9.84
C VAL A 53 0.94 7.53 -10.85
N THR A 54 2.16 7.78 -10.39
CA THR A 54 3.33 7.90 -11.25
C THR A 54 3.59 6.63 -12.04
N VAL A 55 3.56 5.48 -11.38
CA VAL A 55 3.74 4.17 -12.04
C VAL A 55 2.64 3.92 -13.07
N ASN A 56 1.40 4.28 -12.74
CA ASN A 56 0.28 4.16 -13.67
C ASN A 56 0.53 4.97 -14.95
N GLN A 57 0.99 6.21 -14.81
CA GLN A 57 1.30 7.07 -15.94
C GLN A 57 2.44 6.53 -16.80
N ILE A 58 3.53 6.10 -16.16
CA ILE A 58 4.68 5.50 -16.86
C ILE A 58 4.23 4.28 -17.67
N THR A 59 3.44 3.41 -17.04
CA THR A 59 2.95 2.19 -17.67
C THR A 59 2.06 2.49 -18.86
N LYS A 60 1.12 3.41 -18.72
CA LYS A 60 0.25 3.80 -19.83
C LYS A 60 1.02 4.37 -21.00
N ASN A 61 2.04 5.19 -20.74
CA ASN A 61 2.88 5.74 -21.79
C ASN A 61 3.65 4.65 -22.55
N ILE A 62 4.18 3.67 -21.83
CA ILE A 62 4.92 2.55 -22.42
C ILE A 62 3.97 1.68 -23.25
N PHE A 63 2.79 1.36 -22.71
CA PHE A 63 1.80 0.53 -23.41
C PHE A 63 1.26 1.25 -24.65
N GLY A 64 1.14 2.56 -24.62
CA GLY A 64 0.72 3.34 -25.78
C GLY A 64 1.72 3.31 -26.94
N LYS A 65 2.99 3.04 -26.65
CA LYS A 65 4.05 2.95 -27.65
C LYS A 65 4.23 1.54 -28.19
N THR A 66 3.68 0.54 -27.52
CA THR A 66 3.74 -0.86 -27.97
C THR A 66 2.49 -1.19 -28.78
N ASN A 67 2.67 -1.86 -29.89
CA ASN A 67 1.69 -2.16 -30.93
C ASN A 67 0.39 -2.79 -30.43
N HIS A 68 -0.53 -2.02 -29.90
CA HIS A 68 -1.94 -2.40 -29.69
C HIS A 68 -2.24 -3.66 -28.85
N GLN A 69 -1.21 -4.29 -28.25
CA GLN A 69 -1.40 -5.52 -27.47
C GLN A 69 -2.16 -5.32 -26.18
N TYR A 70 -2.19 -4.08 -25.68
CA TYR A 70 -2.76 -3.76 -24.38
C TYR A 70 -3.88 -2.72 -24.50
N LYS A 71 -4.73 -2.88 -25.53
CA LYS A 71 -5.97 -2.12 -25.64
C LYS A 71 -7.02 -2.73 -24.72
N ASP A 72 -7.87 -1.90 -24.15
CA ASP A 72 -9.02 -2.32 -23.35
C ASP A 72 -8.60 -3.13 -22.13
N TYR A 73 -7.67 -2.61 -21.36
CA TYR A 73 -7.23 -3.20 -20.10
C TYR A 73 -7.54 -2.26 -18.92
N VAL A 74 -7.71 -2.85 -17.77
CA VAL A 74 -7.76 -2.14 -16.49
C VAL A 74 -6.39 -2.30 -15.84
N LEU A 75 -5.79 -1.19 -15.44
CA LEU A 75 -4.49 -1.20 -14.76
C LEU A 75 -4.68 -0.91 -13.29
N GLU A 76 -4.20 -1.82 -12.46
CA GLU A 76 -4.17 -1.67 -11.01
C GLU A 76 -2.73 -1.66 -10.54
N VAL A 77 -2.36 -0.66 -9.75
CA VAL A 77 -1.03 -0.56 -9.17
C VAL A 77 -1.16 -0.68 -7.66
N SER A 78 -0.39 -1.58 -7.07
CA SER A 78 -0.42 -1.83 -5.64
C SER A 78 1.00 -2.04 -5.11
N SER A 79 1.13 -2.02 -3.80
CA SER A 79 2.40 -2.35 -3.15
C SER A 79 2.12 -3.08 -1.85
N PRO A 80 2.85 -4.15 -1.56
CA PRO A 80 2.78 -4.77 -0.25
C PRO A 80 3.19 -3.80 0.86
N GLY A 81 3.96 -2.76 0.53
CA GLY A 81 4.39 -1.74 1.48
C GLY A 81 3.36 -0.67 1.81
N ILE A 82 2.28 -0.53 1.01
CA ILE A 82 1.23 0.47 1.29
C ILE A 82 0.52 0.16 2.60
N PHE A 83 0.22 -1.12 2.84
CA PHE A 83 -0.41 -1.58 4.07
C PHE A 83 0.60 -2.31 4.95
N ARG A 84 1.81 -1.74 5.07
CA ARG A 84 2.91 -2.36 5.81
C ARG A 84 2.49 -2.71 7.23
N LYS A 85 2.80 -3.93 7.65
CA LYS A 85 2.57 -4.37 9.03
C LYS A 85 3.53 -3.67 9.99
N LEU A 86 3.00 -3.25 11.12
CA LEU A 86 3.75 -2.62 12.18
C LEU A 86 3.87 -3.64 13.32
N LYS A 87 5.10 -4.12 13.58
CA LYS A 87 5.31 -5.22 14.52
C LYS A 87 6.12 -4.82 15.76
N THR A 88 6.97 -3.80 15.64
CA THR A 88 7.88 -3.37 16.71
C THR A 88 7.65 -1.92 17.05
N PRO A 89 8.04 -1.47 18.25
CA PRO A 89 7.98 -0.05 18.60
C PRO A 89 8.69 0.86 17.58
N ASP A 90 9.81 0.39 17.01
CA ASP A 90 10.52 1.17 15.98
C ASP A 90 9.68 1.34 14.72
N HIS A 91 8.89 0.33 14.35
CA HIS A 91 7.97 0.44 13.21
C HIS A 91 6.93 1.54 13.45
N PHE A 92 6.36 1.60 14.66
CA PHE A 92 5.39 2.64 15.01
C PHE A 92 6.06 4.00 15.05
N LYS A 93 7.24 4.09 15.61
CA LYS A 93 7.98 5.36 15.69
C LYS A 93 8.24 5.95 14.31
N SER A 94 8.64 5.13 13.34
CA SER A 94 8.88 5.58 11.97
C SER A 94 7.60 5.91 11.22
N SER A 95 6.44 5.50 11.74
CA SER A 95 5.12 5.75 11.14
C SER A 95 4.36 6.89 11.81
N THR A 96 5.00 7.62 12.72
CA THR A 96 4.39 8.78 13.38
C THR A 96 3.92 9.81 12.34
N GLY A 97 2.71 10.31 12.52
CA GLY A 97 2.07 11.21 11.56
C GLY A 97 1.31 10.51 10.45
N LYS A 98 1.40 9.19 10.36
CA LYS A 98 0.72 8.42 9.33
C LYS A 98 -0.55 7.76 9.88
N ARG A 99 -1.49 7.49 8.98
CA ARG A 99 -2.72 6.79 9.33
C ARG A 99 -2.44 5.31 9.48
N ILE A 100 -2.87 4.74 10.60
CA ILE A 100 -2.69 3.32 10.92
C ILE A 100 -4.00 2.68 11.35
N LYS A 101 -4.05 1.36 11.27
CA LYS A 101 -5.16 0.55 11.76
C LYS A 101 -4.61 -0.45 12.75
N VAL A 102 -5.22 -0.50 13.93
CA VAL A 102 -4.79 -1.36 15.02
C VAL A 102 -5.93 -2.28 15.41
N HIS A 103 -5.65 -3.58 15.46
CA HIS A 103 -6.56 -4.59 15.98
C HIS A 103 -6.16 -4.94 17.41
N LEU A 104 -7.11 -4.92 18.32
CA LEU A 104 -6.87 -5.10 19.73
C LEU A 104 -7.25 -6.51 20.21
N GLU A 105 -6.55 -7.00 21.21
CA GLU A 105 -6.91 -8.25 21.91
C GLU A 105 -7.95 -7.99 22.99
N LYS A 106 -7.97 -6.77 23.53
CA LYS A 106 -8.90 -6.33 24.56
C LYS A 106 -9.51 -5.02 24.13
N LYS A 107 -10.82 -4.85 24.39
CA LYS A 107 -11.51 -3.61 24.06
C LYS A 107 -10.91 -2.42 24.82
N ILE A 108 -10.74 -1.33 24.10
CA ILE A 108 -10.43 -0.02 24.69
C ILE A 108 -11.55 0.91 24.27
N GLU A 109 -12.21 1.54 25.24
CA GLU A 109 -13.35 2.41 25.00
C GLU A 109 -14.44 1.77 24.14
N GLY A 110 -14.64 0.46 24.33
CA GLY A 110 -15.63 -0.31 23.58
C GLY A 110 -15.21 -0.72 22.17
N LEU A 111 -13.99 -0.42 21.77
CA LEU A 111 -13.48 -0.69 20.42
C LEU A 111 -12.53 -1.86 20.42
N MET A 112 -12.65 -2.73 19.40
CA MET A 112 -11.70 -3.80 19.09
C MET A 112 -10.76 -3.43 17.95
N THR A 113 -11.10 -2.40 17.19
CA THR A 113 -10.29 -1.89 16.08
C THR A 113 -10.27 -0.38 16.16
N VAL A 114 -9.09 0.20 16.05
CA VAL A 114 -8.90 1.66 16.05
C VAL A 114 -8.16 2.06 14.78
N THR A 115 -8.75 2.99 14.02
CA THR A 115 -8.13 3.53 12.81
C THR A 115 -8.01 5.04 12.97
N GLY A 116 -6.84 5.57 12.69
CA GLY A 116 -6.60 7.00 12.80
C GLY A 116 -5.12 7.34 12.63
N ASP A 117 -4.81 8.60 12.87
CA ASP A 117 -3.44 9.09 12.74
C ASP A 117 -2.64 8.79 14.00
N LEU A 118 -1.46 8.20 13.80
CA LEU A 118 -0.52 7.95 14.89
C LEU A 118 0.13 9.28 15.30
N GLN A 119 -0.22 9.79 16.48
CA GLN A 119 0.24 11.09 16.96
C GLN A 119 1.64 11.00 17.56
N LYS A 120 1.82 10.02 18.44
CA LYS A 120 3.11 9.79 19.11
C LYS A 120 3.14 8.38 19.67
N CYS A 121 4.33 7.91 19.98
CA CYS A 121 4.52 6.62 20.63
C CYS A 121 5.76 6.68 21.53
N ASN A 122 5.76 5.77 22.50
CA ASN A 122 6.93 5.54 23.34
C ASN A 122 7.20 4.01 23.38
N GLU A 123 8.01 3.55 24.30
CA GLU A 123 8.37 2.13 24.38
C GLU A 123 7.24 1.25 24.90
N GLU A 124 6.20 1.83 25.50
CA GLU A 124 5.10 1.09 26.14
C GLU A 124 3.76 1.27 25.45
N THR A 125 3.50 2.45 24.88
CA THR A 125 2.19 2.79 24.33
C THR A 125 2.30 3.56 23.03
N ILE A 126 1.18 3.59 22.30
CA ILE A 126 0.97 4.47 21.16
C ILE A 126 -0.23 5.36 21.43
N CYS A 127 -0.25 6.53 20.77
CA CYS A 127 -1.36 7.47 20.87
C CYS A 127 -1.92 7.73 19.48
N ILE A 128 -3.20 7.43 19.29
CA ILE A 128 -3.89 7.56 18.00
C ILE A 128 -5.00 8.61 18.10
N GLN A 129 -5.06 9.49 17.11
CA GLN A 129 -6.22 10.36 16.90
C GLN A 129 -7.22 9.59 16.02
N PRO A 130 -8.32 9.07 16.57
CA PRO A 130 -9.24 8.25 15.78
C PRO A 130 -9.97 9.06 14.72
N ASP A 131 -10.32 8.39 13.60
CA ASP A 131 -11.06 9.00 12.49
C ASP A 131 -12.45 9.49 12.91
N THR A 132 -12.97 8.94 13.99
CA THR A 132 -14.33 9.20 14.49
C THR A 132 -14.45 10.48 15.34
N ASN A 133 -13.48 11.38 15.28
CA ASN A 133 -13.48 12.66 15.97
C ASN A 133 -13.64 12.55 17.51
N GLY A 134 -13.04 11.53 18.09
CA GLY A 134 -12.96 11.39 19.54
C GLY A 134 -11.68 12.00 20.10
N SER A 135 -11.52 11.88 21.41
CA SER A 135 -10.24 12.17 22.06
C SER A 135 -9.19 11.17 21.65
N ASP A 136 -7.92 11.56 21.73
CA ASP A 136 -6.82 10.67 21.47
C ASP A 136 -6.93 9.40 22.32
N ILE A 137 -6.63 8.27 21.72
CA ILE A 137 -6.67 6.97 22.38
C ILE A 137 -5.25 6.49 22.62
N ILE A 138 -4.95 6.14 23.88
CA ILE A 138 -3.65 5.57 24.25
C ILE A 138 -3.78 4.06 24.31
N ILE A 139 -2.94 3.36 23.54
CA ILE A 139 -3.01 1.92 23.43
C ILE A 139 -1.67 1.30 23.85
N PRO A 140 -1.64 0.46 24.89
CA PRO A 140 -0.43 -0.30 25.21
C PRO A 140 -0.13 -1.31 24.11
N TYR A 141 1.14 -1.52 23.80
CA TYR A 141 1.55 -2.53 22.81
C TYR A 141 1.03 -3.91 23.16
N SER A 142 0.94 -4.22 24.46
CA SER A 142 0.44 -5.52 24.91
C SER A 142 -1.02 -5.78 24.53
N PHE A 143 -1.79 -4.74 24.21
CA PHE A 143 -3.18 -4.87 23.79
C PHE A 143 -3.32 -5.05 22.28
N ILE A 144 -2.25 -4.88 21.51
CA ILE A 144 -2.27 -4.92 20.06
C ILE A 144 -2.06 -6.35 19.57
N SER A 145 -3.04 -6.89 18.82
CA SER A 145 -2.89 -8.19 18.17
C SER A 145 -2.17 -8.04 16.83
N ARG A 146 -2.49 -6.99 16.08
CA ARG A 146 -1.81 -6.65 14.82
C ARG A 146 -2.07 -5.19 14.48
N ALA A 147 -1.19 -4.63 13.69
CA ALA A 147 -1.33 -3.26 13.20
C ALA A 147 -0.71 -3.13 11.82
N ASN A 148 -1.19 -2.17 11.05
CA ASN A 148 -0.66 -1.88 9.72
C ASN A 148 -0.90 -0.43 9.35
N LEU A 149 -0.13 0.06 8.38
CA LEU A 149 -0.42 1.33 7.73
C LEU A 149 -1.77 1.23 7.01
N GLU A 150 -2.57 2.29 7.10
CA GLU A 150 -3.90 2.32 6.48
C GLU A 150 -4.12 3.63 5.74
N PRO A 151 -3.34 3.91 4.69
CA PRO A 151 -3.49 5.16 3.95
C PRO A 151 -4.83 5.24 3.25
N LEU A 152 -5.35 6.45 3.10
CA LEU A 152 -6.55 6.70 2.33
C LEU A 152 -6.20 6.62 0.85
N LEU A 153 -6.74 5.60 0.16
CA LEU A 153 -6.54 5.41 -1.28
C LEU A 153 -7.64 6.14 -2.03
N LYS A 154 -7.32 7.31 -2.53
CA LYS A 154 -8.20 8.07 -3.43
C LYS A 154 -7.50 8.23 -4.77
N PHE A 155 -8.03 7.59 -5.79
CA PHE A 155 -7.56 7.70 -7.15
C PHE A 155 -8.53 8.50 -7.98
#